data_225d4e6672a5d7fbad9130d02a55545d
#
_entry.id   225d4e6672a5d7fbad9130d02a55545d
#
_cell.length_a   1.000
_cell.length_b   1.000
_cell.length_c   1.000
_cell.angle_alpha   90.00
_cell.angle_beta   90.00
_cell.angle_gamma   90.00
#
_symmetry.space_group_name_H-M   'P 1'
#
loop_
_entity.id
_entity.type
_entity.pdbx_description
1 polymer ?
#
loop_
_entity_poly.entity_id
_entity_poly.type
_entity_poly.pdbx_seq_one_letter_code
_entity_poly.pdbx_strand_id
1 'polypeptide(L)'
;MQLQQRQTDDIEFTITSVNPSPDSLEITASGPAGRYGNAFCSYFLESFDGNNGFSHGSGRGFPDEGPMMTGNYVGLWRRDGNKISIKQLVDIDNGDQNLDVITIDMHTKTVLIRPFILETIDG
;
A
#
# COMPACT_ATOMS: atom_id res chain seq x y z
N MET A 1 17.74 -6.47 11.51
CA MET A 1 16.42 -6.60 12.13
C MET A 1 15.52 -7.42 11.23
N GLN A 2 14.76 -8.33 11.80
CA GLN A 2 13.85 -9.18 11.05
C GLN A 2 12.42 -8.85 11.46
N LEU A 3 11.58 -8.50 10.50
CA LEU A 3 10.19 -8.16 10.76
C LEU A 3 9.30 -9.36 10.47
N GLN A 4 8.25 -9.50 11.26
CA GLN A 4 7.27 -10.56 11.12
C GLN A 4 6.13 -10.09 10.24
N GLN A 5 5.67 -10.94 9.32
CA GLN A 5 4.48 -10.65 8.52
C GLN A 5 3.26 -10.52 9.42
N ARG A 6 2.40 -9.53 9.11
CA ARG A 6 1.18 -9.29 9.85
C ARG A 6 0.18 -10.42 9.68
N GLN A 7 0.14 -11.00 8.49
CA GLN A 7 -0.76 -12.09 8.17
C GLN A 7 -0.10 -13.04 7.18
N THR A 8 -0.65 -14.25 7.09
CA THR A 8 -0.04 -15.35 6.35
C THR A 8 -0.01 -15.09 4.85
N ASP A 9 -1.13 -14.58 4.31
CA ASP A 9 -1.27 -14.42 2.87
C ASP A 9 -0.94 -12.99 2.44
N ASP A 10 -0.31 -12.87 1.29
CA ASP A 10 -0.12 -11.57 0.67
C ASP A 10 -1.46 -11.01 0.23
N ILE A 11 -1.54 -9.67 0.21
CA ILE A 11 -2.72 -8.95 -0.25
C ILE A 11 -2.55 -8.63 -1.72
N GLU A 12 -3.55 -8.92 -2.53
CA GLU A 12 -3.54 -8.59 -3.96
C GLU A 12 -4.71 -7.68 -4.28
N PHE A 13 -4.39 -6.52 -4.87
CA PHE A 13 -5.39 -5.57 -5.37
C PHE A 13 -5.35 -5.52 -6.88
N THR A 14 -6.46 -5.07 -7.45
CA THR A 14 -6.53 -4.67 -8.86
C THR A 14 -6.48 -3.16 -8.95
N ILE A 15 -5.68 -2.64 -9.88
CA ILE A 15 -5.65 -1.20 -10.15
C ILE A 15 -6.99 -0.76 -10.72
N THR A 16 -7.58 0.26 -10.13
CA THR A 16 -8.87 0.81 -10.55
C THR A 16 -8.73 2.11 -11.33
N SER A 17 -7.66 2.87 -11.11
CA SER A 17 -7.37 4.05 -11.91
C SER A 17 -5.90 4.41 -11.85
N VAL A 18 -5.44 5.10 -12.88
CA VAL A 18 -4.11 5.68 -12.96
C VAL A 18 -4.28 7.11 -13.46
N ASN A 19 -3.89 8.08 -12.64
CA ASN A 19 -4.11 9.50 -12.93
C ASN A 19 -2.77 10.22 -12.97
N PRO A 20 -2.20 10.46 -14.17
CA PRO A 20 -0.93 11.17 -14.29
C PRO A 20 -1.12 12.68 -14.18
N SER A 21 -0.13 13.34 -13.61
CA SER A 21 0.07 14.78 -13.60
C SER A 21 1.46 15.06 -14.15
N PRO A 22 1.84 16.31 -14.42
CA PRO A 22 3.13 16.58 -15.07
C PRO A 22 4.33 15.97 -14.33
N ASP A 23 4.31 15.89 -13.00
CA ASP A 23 5.44 15.41 -12.21
C ASP A 23 5.04 14.37 -11.16
N SER A 24 3.81 13.84 -11.22
CA SER A 24 3.33 12.86 -10.25
C SER A 24 2.40 11.84 -10.91
N LEU A 25 2.18 10.74 -10.20
CA LEU A 25 1.26 9.70 -10.64
C LEU A 25 0.43 9.25 -9.45
N GLU A 26 -0.88 9.23 -9.61
CA GLU A 26 -1.77 8.64 -8.61
C GLU A 26 -2.29 7.30 -9.12
N ILE A 27 -2.16 6.26 -8.30
CA ILE A 27 -2.69 4.94 -8.61
C ILE A 27 -3.72 4.62 -7.53
N THR A 28 -4.92 4.23 -7.95
CA THR A 28 -5.91 3.69 -7.02
C THR A 28 -6.09 2.20 -7.29
N ALA A 29 -6.33 1.46 -6.21
CA ALA A 29 -6.48 0.02 -6.29
C ALA A 29 -7.39 -0.47 -5.18
N SER A 30 -8.02 -1.62 -5.39
CA SER A 30 -8.92 -2.18 -4.40
C SER A 30 -8.91 -3.70 -4.45
N GLY A 31 -9.34 -4.30 -3.35
CA GLY A 31 -9.48 -5.75 -3.24
C GLY A 31 -9.59 -6.20 -1.80
N PRO A 32 -9.71 -7.52 -1.59
CA PRO A 32 -9.73 -8.07 -0.25
C PRO A 32 -8.36 -7.92 0.42
N ALA A 33 -8.36 -7.45 1.65
CA ALA A 33 -7.15 -7.14 2.39
C ALA A 33 -7.06 -7.93 3.71
N GLY A 34 -7.53 -9.17 3.72
CA GLY A 34 -7.49 -10.03 4.89
C GLY A 34 -8.22 -9.41 6.07
N ARG A 35 -7.50 -9.22 7.18
CA ARG A 35 -8.08 -8.68 8.41
C ARG A 35 -8.67 -7.28 8.28
N TYR A 36 -8.32 -6.55 7.23
CA TYR A 36 -8.82 -5.18 7.01
C TYR A 36 -10.08 -5.15 6.15
N GLY A 37 -10.56 -6.32 5.70
CA GLY A 37 -11.76 -6.42 4.87
C GLY A 37 -11.50 -5.99 3.43
N ASN A 38 -12.54 -5.55 2.74
CA ASN A 38 -12.39 -4.98 1.41
C ASN A 38 -11.78 -3.60 1.54
N ALA A 39 -10.67 -3.38 0.85
CA ALA A 39 -9.91 -2.15 0.97
C ALA A 39 -9.88 -1.38 -0.35
N PHE A 40 -9.86 -0.06 -0.21
CA PHE A 40 -9.76 0.90 -1.30
C PHE A 40 -8.62 1.84 -0.96
N CYS A 41 -7.58 1.84 -1.78
CA CYS A 41 -6.34 2.53 -1.48
C CYS A 41 -5.93 3.45 -2.63
N SER A 42 -5.32 4.58 -2.28
CA SER A 42 -4.66 5.44 -3.25
C SER A 42 -3.18 5.59 -2.90
N TYR A 43 -2.36 5.63 -3.94
CA TYR A 43 -0.92 5.78 -3.85
C TYR A 43 -0.50 6.95 -4.72
N PHE A 44 0.07 7.97 -4.09
CA PHE A 44 0.62 9.13 -4.78
C PHE A 44 2.12 8.97 -4.89
N LEU A 45 2.61 8.94 -6.12
CA LEU A 45 4.04 8.82 -6.41
C LEU A 45 4.53 10.20 -6.87
N GLU A 46 5.35 10.84 -6.02
CA GLU A 46 5.90 12.15 -6.32
C GLU A 46 7.12 12.01 -7.23
N SER A 47 7.40 13.06 -8.00
CA SER A 47 8.56 13.13 -8.90
C SER A 47 8.58 12.00 -9.91
N PHE A 48 7.43 11.66 -10.47
CA PHE A 48 7.28 10.53 -11.39
C PHE A 48 7.80 10.84 -12.81
N ASP A 49 8.61 11.83 -12.94
CA ASP A 49 9.43 12.11 -14.12
C ASP A 49 10.80 11.41 -14.03
N GLY A 50 11.11 10.79 -12.89
CA GLY A 50 12.29 9.96 -12.66
C GLY A 50 11.94 8.51 -12.41
N ASN A 51 12.85 7.78 -11.77
CA ASN A 51 12.69 6.35 -11.48
C ASN A 51 12.55 6.05 -9.99
N ASN A 52 12.55 7.07 -9.15
CA ASN A 52 12.38 6.90 -7.70
C ASN A 52 11.96 8.22 -7.06
N GLY A 53 11.35 8.13 -5.91
CA GLY A 53 10.93 9.30 -5.16
C GLY A 53 10.16 8.94 -3.91
N PHE A 54 9.49 9.93 -3.34
CA PHE A 54 8.62 9.75 -2.19
C PHE A 54 7.22 9.35 -2.62
N SER A 55 6.53 8.65 -1.73
CA SER A 55 5.14 8.27 -1.94
C SER A 55 4.33 8.56 -0.69
N HIS A 56 3.02 8.75 -0.86
CA HIS A 56 2.09 8.89 0.25
C HIS A 56 0.70 8.48 -0.21
N GLY A 57 -0.18 8.30 0.74
CA GLY A 57 -1.56 7.97 0.39
C GLY A 57 -2.38 7.61 1.60
N SER A 58 -3.58 7.15 1.31
CA SER A 58 -4.50 6.68 2.33
C SER A 58 -5.39 5.58 1.77
N GLY A 59 -5.95 4.80 2.69
CA GLY A 59 -6.85 3.73 2.35
C GLY A 59 -7.97 3.59 3.36
N ARG A 60 -9.00 2.87 2.94
CA ARG A 60 -10.15 2.53 3.79
C ARG A 60 -10.40 1.05 3.66
N GLY A 61 -10.59 0.38 4.81
CA GLY A 61 -10.93 -1.03 4.85
C GLY A 61 -12.32 -1.22 5.42
N PHE A 62 -13.09 -2.10 4.78
CA PHE A 62 -14.48 -2.38 5.17
C PHE A 62 -14.61 -3.86 5.52
N PRO A 63 -14.38 -4.25 6.78
CA PRO A 63 -14.60 -5.64 7.19
C PRO A 63 -16.09 -5.98 7.16
N ASP A 64 -16.41 -7.27 7.07
CA ASP A 64 -17.82 -7.71 7.08
C ASP A 64 -18.52 -7.32 8.36
N GLU A 65 -17.78 -7.33 9.47
CA GLU A 65 -18.29 -6.92 10.78
C GLU A 65 -17.30 -5.96 11.42
N GLY A 66 -17.84 -4.99 12.15
CA GLY A 66 -17.02 -4.00 12.83
C GLY A 66 -16.87 -2.71 12.04
N PRO A 67 -16.13 -1.76 12.61
CA PRO A 67 -16.02 -0.43 12.01
C PRO A 67 -15.10 -0.40 10.80
N MET A 68 -15.34 0.57 9.91
CA MET A 68 -14.40 0.90 8.85
C MET A 68 -13.05 1.27 9.47
N MET A 69 -11.97 0.85 8.82
CA MET A 69 -10.62 1.20 9.22
C MET A 69 -10.03 2.21 8.25
N THR A 70 -9.26 3.14 8.80
CA THR A 70 -8.55 4.16 8.02
C THR A 70 -7.06 3.94 8.17
N GLY A 71 -6.35 3.88 7.05
CA GLY A 71 -4.90 3.83 7.01
C GLY A 71 -4.33 5.04 6.31
N ASN A 72 -3.21 5.54 6.83
CA ASN A 72 -2.43 6.59 6.19
C ASN A 72 -1.00 6.10 6.06
N TYR A 73 -0.33 6.46 4.98
CA TYR A 73 1.01 5.94 4.75
C TYR A 73 1.90 6.92 4.00
N VAL A 74 3.20 6.75 4.23
CA VAL A 74 4.27 7.49 3.56
C VAL A 74 5.41 6.52 3.25
N GLY A 75 6.12 6.75 2.17
CA GLY A 75 7.19 5.84 1.80
C GLY A 75 8.04 6.31 0.65
N LEU A 76 8.70 5.35 0.04
CA LEU A 76 9.60 5.54 -1.09
C LEU A 76 9.17 4.59 -2.21
N TRP A 77 9.21 5.10 -3.43
CA TRP A 77 8.91 4.28 -4.60
C TRP A 77 10.12 4.21 -5.54
N ARG A 78 10.17 3.14 -6.31
CA ARG A 78 11.19 2.93 -7.34
C ARG A 78 10.55 2.21 -8.51
N ARG A 79 10.87 2.64 -9.72
CA ARG A 79 10.38 2.02 -10.95
C ARG A 79 11.50 1.27 -11.67
N ASP A 80 11.16 0.09 -12.16
CA ASP A 80 12.00 -0.69 -13.07
C ASP A 80 11.09 -1.28 -14.15
N GLY A 81 11.14 -0.69 -15.34
CA GLY A 81 10.26 -1.09 -16.43
C GLY A 81 8.80 -0.85 -16.09
N ASN A 82 7.98 -1.91 -16.21
CA ASN A 82 6.55 -1.87 -15.89
C ASN A 82 6.27 -2.08 -14.40
N LYS A 83 7.29 -2.25 -13.58
CA LYS A 83 7.10 -2.54 -12.16
C LYS A 83 7.49 -1.36 -11.32
N ILE A 84 6.67 -1.10 -10.32
CA ILE A 84 6.91 -0.06 -9.32
C ILE A 84 6.93 -0.76 -7.97
N SER A 85 7.98 -0.53 -7.19
CA SER A 85 8.05 -1.00 -5.83
C SER A 85 7.84 0.17 -4.88
N ILE A 86 7.10 -0.07 -3.80
CA ILE A 86 6.90 0.91 -2.74
C ILE A 86 7.21 0.24 -1.43
N LYS A 87 7.97 0.93 -0.58
CA LYS A 87 8.13 0.55 0.82
C LYS A 87 7.59 1.71 1.64
N GLN A 88 6.57 1.43 2.44
CA GLN A 88 5.85 2.49 3.14
C GLN A 88 5.57 2.13 4.59
N LEU A 89 5.56 3.17 5.42
CA LEU A 89 5.13 3.09 6.81
C LEU A 89 3.63 3.38 6.84
N VAL A 90 2.88 2.50 7.48
CA VAL A 90 1.41 2.55 7.50
C VAL A 90 0.95 2.66 8.94
N ASP A 91 0.08 3.64 9.19
CA ASP A 91 -0.58 3.83 10.49
C ASP A 91 -2.09 3.61 10.29
N ILE A 92 -2.64 2.63 10.99
CA ILE A 92 -4.03 2.25 10.86
C ILE A 92 -4.75 2.58 12.17
N ASP A 93 -5.97 3.09 12.09
CA ASP A 93 -6.70 3.57 13.25
C ASP A 93 -7.18 2.46 14.20
N ASN A 94 -7.01 1.18 13.83
CA ASN A 94 -7.20 0.08 14.78
C ASN A 94 -5.98 -0.16 15.67
N GLY A 95 -4.91 0.63 15.51
CA GLY A 95 -3.67 0.51 16.28
C GLY A 95 -2.55 -0.23 15.58
N ASP A 96 -2.80 -0.86 14.45
CA ASP A 96 -1.75 -1.53 13.69
C ASP A 96 -0.81 -0.50 13.07
N GLN A 97 0.49 -0.77 13.18
CA GLN A 97 1.53 -0.03 12.47
C GLN A 97 2.35 -1.03 11.67
N ASN A 98 2.40 -0.82 10.37
CA ASN A 98 3.00 -1.77 9.45
C ASN A 98 4.08 -1.12 8.59
N LEU A 99 5.02 -1.93 8.16
CA LEU A 99 5.84 -1.65 6.99
C LEU A 99 5.28 -2.49 5.84
N ASP A 100 4.74 -1.84 4.83
CA ASP A 100 4.24 -2.53 3.66
C ASP A 100 5.33 -2.59 2.58
N VAL A 101 5.56 -3.78 2.06
CA VAL A 101 6.38 -3.98 0.87
C VAL A 101 5.44 -4.25 -0.29
N ILE A 102 5.43 -3.35 -1.26
CA ILE A 102 4.44 -3.34 -2.34
C ILE A 102 5.14 -3.49 -3.68
N THR A 103 4.57 -4.33 -4.53
CA THR A 103 4.96 -4.44 -5.93
C THR A 103 3.75 -4.16 -6.80
N ILE A 104 3.86 -3.15 -7.65
CA ILE A 104 2.83 -2.79 -8.62
C ILE A 104 3.30 -3.24 -9.98
N ASP A 105 2.49 -4.02 -10.69
CA ASP A 105 2.74 -4.42 -12.06
C ASP A 105 1.77 -3.65 -12.96
N MET A 106 2.31 -2.69 -13.71
CA MET A 106 1.49 -1.84 -14.58
C MET A 106 0.96 -2.59 -15.80
N HIS A 107 1.61 -3.68 -16.17
CA HIS A 107 1.17 -4.50 -17.30
C HIS A 107 -0.04 -5.35 -16.93
N THR A 108 0.03 -6.07 -15.80
CA THR A 108 -1.08 -6.91 -15.33
C THR A 108 -2.12 -6.15 -14.53
N LYS A 109 -1.81 -4.90 -14.16
CA LYS A 109 -2.69 -4.02 -13.37
C LYS A 109 -2.98 -4.59 -11.97
N THR A 110 -1.94 -5.13 -11.35
CA THR A 110 -2.03 -5.73 -10.02
C THR A 110 -1.13 -5.02 -9.04
N VAL A 111 -1.55 -5.02 -7.77
CA VAL A 111 -0.79 -4.50 -6.64
C VAL A 111 -0.66 -5.62 -5.63
N LEU A 112 0.55 -6.05 -5.36
CA LEU A 112 0.82 -7.10 -4.39
C LEU A 112 1.42 -6.45 -3.15
N ILE A 113 0.80 -6.68 -1.98
CA ILE A 113 1.18 -6.04 -0.73
C ILE A 113 1.53 -7.10 0.29
N ARG A 114 2.69 -6.94 0.89
CA ARG A 114 3.14 -7.77 2.01
C ARG A 114 3.33 -6.87 3.23
N PRO A 115 2.38 -6.89 4.19
CA PRO A 115 2.49 -6.08 5.39
C PRO A 115 3.32 -6.79 6.46
N PHE A 116 4.28 -6.06 7.02
CA PHE A 116 5.08 -6.52 8.15
C PHE A 116 4.71 -5.72 9.40
N ILE A 117 4.74 -6.37 10.54
CA ILE A 117 4.53 -5.70 11.82
C ILE A 117 5.72 -4.79 12.08
N LEU A 118 5.48 -3.49 12.13
CA LEU A 118 6.55 -2.54 12.36
C LEU A 118 6.99 -2.56 13.82
N GLU A 119 6.02 -2.65 14.72
CA GLU A 119 6.27 -2.65 16.14
C GLU A 119 5.20 -3.42 16.87
N THR A 120 5.58 -4.07 17.94
CA THR A 120 4.66 -4.58 18.94
C THR A 120 4.90 -3.80 20.22
N ILE A 121 3.83 -3.19 20.74
CA ILE A 121 3.91 -2.35 21.93
C ILE A 121 4.43 -3.13 23.14
N ASP A 122 4.16 -4.40 23.18
CA ASP A 122 4.54 -5.27 24.29
C ASP A 122 5.92 -5.89 24.12
N GLY A 123 6.71 -5.36 23.26
CA GLY A 123 8.10 -5.85 23.09
C GLY A 123 8.41 -6.36 21.76
#